data_f2755449a7c741d8c490fa276c98fccb
#
_entry.id   f2755449a7c741d8c490fa276c98fccb
#
_cell.length_a   1.000
_cell.length_b   1.000
_cell.length_c   1.000
_cell.angle_alpha   90.00
_cell.angle_beta   90.00
_cell.angle_gamma   90.00
#
_symmetry.space_group_name_H-M   'P 1'
#
loop_
_entity.id
_entity.type
_entity.pdbx_description
1 polymer ?
#
loop_
_entity_poly.entity_id
_entity_poly.type
_entity_poly.pdbx_seq_one_letter_code
_entity_poly.pdbx_strand_id
1 'polypeptide(L)'
;MRFLIAPNAYKGTFTALEAVALIEEILVHAYPSSQFTSQALADGGDGTCALLANSLGLERIECLSLNAIGQPIPGFYAWEPSSKTALLDVSTCSGLGVLPTYAREPSLASTFGTGILIQHAIQKGAKHLILGLGGSATIDLGAGILQAMGFLFLDQNGREIPAFSPEFLKRSRHIQRSLRLPEVSFTCLCDVRNPFFGPKGAVPIFGTQKGVKEAEIEATEVSTADFVDLLQRKSSNRVLDQPGFGAAGGIAFGLAQFFPCQLEFGAPYFFEQVNLEEKVRQADWILTGEGQYDAQSEEGKACFELRQLAHKHGKKIALIASGKEGHASGFDAVLELPPLDFSDPAYKKKALEQFQGLLREAISTGLFD
;
A
#
# COMPACT_ATOMS: atom_id res chain seq x y z
N MET A 1 -12.02 -19.21 -26.18
CA MET A 1 -10.95 -18.33 -25.66
C MET A 1 -11.10 -18.20 -24.16
N ARG A 2 -9.98 -18.06 -23.39
CA ARG A 2 -9.98 -17.91 -21.94
C ARG A 2 -9.33 -16.57 -21.59
N PHE A 3 -10.04 -15.70 -20.92
CA PHE A 3 -9.55 -14.40 -20.51
C PHE A 3 -9.28 -14.40 -19.00
N LEU A 4 -8.13 -13.82 -18.63
CA LEU A 4 -7.84 -13.40 -17.27
C LEU A 4 -7.97 -11.88 -17.19
N ILE A 5 -8.89 -11.39 -16.39
CA ILE A 5 -9.14 -9.97 -16.14
C ILE A 5 -8.47 -9.59 -14.82
N ALA A 6 -7.33 -8.90 -14.88
CA ALA A 6 -6.50 -8.67 -13.72
C ALA A 6 -5.94 -7.22 -13.66
N PRO A 7 -6.81 -6.21 -13.53
CA PRO A 7 -6.39 -4.81 -13.36
C PRO A 7 -6.02 -4.49 -11.91
N ASN A 8 -5.14 -3.50 -11.74
CA ASN A 8 -4.94 -2.75 -10.51
C ASN A 8 -5.94 -1.57 -10.42
N ALA A 9 -5.88 -0.79 -9.36
CA ALA A 9 -6.71 0.40 -9.18
C ALA A 9 -6.29 1.55 -10.11
N TYR A 10 -7.27 2.25 -10.64
CA TYR A 10 -7.09 3.51 -11.40
C TYR A 10 -7.22 4.67 -10.41
N LYS A 11 -6.09 5.05 -9.78
CA LYS A 11 -6.07 6.04 -8.69
C LYS A 11 -6.86 7.30 -9.03
N GLY A 12 -7.77 7.67 -8.13
CA GLY A 12 -8.65 8.83 -8.29
C GLY A 12 -9.92 8.57 -9.10
N THR A 13 -10.05 7.44 -9.82
CA THR A 13 -11.21 7.12 -10.66
C THR A 13 -11.93 5.84 -10.24
N PHE A 14 -11.34 4.67 -10.45
CA PHE A 14 -11.95 3.35 -10.15
C PHE A 14 -11.09 2.55 -9.19
N THR A 15 -11.72 1.78 -8.33
CA THR A 15 -11.08 0.69 -7.61
C THR A 15 -10.71 -0.46 -8.56
N ALA A 16 -9.82 -1.34 -8.15
CA ALA A 16 -9.47 -2.53 -8.92
C ALA A 16 -10.70 -3.43 -9.18
N LEU A 17 -11.61 -3.54 -8.21
CA LEU A 17 -12.84 -4.31 -8.34
C LEU A 17 -13.83 -3.69 -9.35
N GLU A 18 -13.98 -2.36 -9.34
CA GLU A 18 -14.80 -1.66 -10.33
C GLU A 18 -14.21 -1.82 -11.74
N ALA A 19 -12.88 -1.76 -11.89
CA ALA A 19 -12.22 -1.98 -13.17
C ALA A 19 -12.43 -3.43 -13.68
N VAL A 20 -12.35 -4.42 -12.80
CA VAL A 20 -12.71 -5.82 -13.14
C VAL A 20 -14.11 -5.89 -13.68
N ALA A 21 -15.10 -5.35 -12.96
CA ALA A 21 -16.50 -5.43 -13.35
C ALA A 21 -16.75 -4.75 -14.72
N LEU A 22 -16.14 -3.61 -14.98
CA LEU A 22 -16.23 -2.88 -16.25
C LEU A 22 -15.67 -3.69 -17.43
N ILE A 23 -14.47 -4.28 -17.26
CA ILE A 23 -13.83 -5.09 -18.30
C ILE A 23 -14.67 -6.35 -18.57
N GLU A 24 -15.10 -7.03 -17.51
CA GLU A 24 -15.85 -8.29 -17.60
C GLU A 24 -17.19 -8.08 -18.31
N GLU A 25 -17.95 -7.03 -17.97
CA GLU A 25 -19.22 -6.70 -18.61
C GLU A 25 -19.07 -6.55 -20.14
N ILE A 26 -18.04 -5.81 -20.58
CA ILE A 26 -17.78 -5.55 -21.99
C ILE A 26 -17.33 -6.83 -22.72
N LEU A 27 -16.42 -7.60 -22.13
CA LEU A 27 -15.89 -8.82 -22.75
C LEU A 27 -16.94 -9.94 -22.82
N VAL A 28 -17.76 -10.14 -21.79
CA VAL A 28 -18.82 -11.14 -21.79
C VAL A 28 -19.84 -10.86 -22.90
N HIS A 29 -20.16 -9.59 -23.12
CA HIS A 29 -21.06 -9.19 -24.21
C HIS A 29 -20.45 -9.46 -25.61
N ALA A 30 -19.16 -9.18 -25.77
CA ALA A 30 -18.46 -9.34 -27.06
C ALA A 30 -18.08 -10.80 -27.37
N TYR A 31 -17.74 -11.58 -26.35
CA TYR A 31 -17.25 -12.96 -26.49
C TYR A 31 -18.06 -13.94 -25.64
N PRO A 32 -19.38 -14.12 -25.91
CA PRO A 32 -20.30 -14.88 -25.02
C PRO A 32 -19.94 -16.39 -24.89
N SER A 33 -19.13 -16.93 -25.81
CA SER A 33 -18.67 -18.33 -25.78
C SER A 33 -17.31 -18.51 -25.10
N SER A 34 -16.71 -17.44 -24.56
CA SER A 34 -15.42 -17.46 -23.89
C SER A 34 -15.56 -17.74 -22.39
N GLN A 35 -14.45 -18.15 -21.77
CA GLN A 35 -14.36 -18.31 -20.32
C GLN A 35 -13.64 -17.11 -19.72
N PHE A 36 -14.12 -16.63 -18.57
CA PHE A 36 -13.57 -15.47 -17.87
C PHE A 36 -13.14 -15.87 -16.46
N THR A 37 -11.94 -15.43 -16.10
CA THR A 37 -11.44 -15.49 -14.73
C THR A 37 -11.07 -14.09 -14.32
N SER A 38 -11.60 -13.61 -13.20
CA SER A 38 -11.42 -12.26 -12.73
C SER A 38 -10.64 -12.24 -11.42
N GLN A 39 -9.61 -11.39 -11.34
CA GLN A 39 -8.77 -11.19 -10.16
C GLN A 39 -8.29 -9.75 -10.09
N ALA A 40 -8.93 -8.93 -9.26
CA ALA A 40 -8.42 -7.60 -8.97
C ALA A 40 -7.02 -7.68 -8.33
N LEU A 41 -6.10 -6.81 -8.72
CA LEU A 41 -4.71 -6.83 -8.27
C LEU A 41 -4.43 -5.73 -7.24
N ALA A 42 -3.37 -5.96 -6.45
CA ALA A 42 -2.74 -5.00 -5.57
C ALA A 42 -1.22 -5.18 -5.59
N ASP A 43 -0.48 -4.15 -5.20
CA ASP A 43 0.98 -4.07 -5.32
C ASP A 43 1.71 -3.70 -4.02
N GLY A 44 1.03 -3.69 -2.89
CA GLY A 44 1.58 -3.20 -1.60
C GLY A 44 1.21 -1.75 -1.33
N GLY A 45 0.59 -1.07 -2.30
CA GLY A 45 0.02 0.26 -2.17
C GLY A 45 -1.21 0.30 -1.25
N ASP A 46 -1.94 1.42 -1.33
CA ASP A 46 -3.14 1.65 -0.53
C ASP A 46 -4.24 0.60 -0.81
N GLY A 47 -4.79 0.00 0.25
CA GLY A 47 -5.88 -0.97 0.17
C GLY A 47 -5.47 -2.41 -0.20
N THR A 48 -4.18 -2.72 -0.22
CA THR A 48 -3.67 -4.06 -0.57
C THR A 48 -4.21 -5.14 0.36
N CYS A 49 -4.15 -4.94 1.68
CA CYS A 49 -4.65 -5.92 2.64
C CYS A 49 -6.17 -6.07 2.59
N ALA A 50 -6.89 -4.98 2.36
CA ALA A 50 -8.35 -5.02 2.19
C ALA A 50 -8.75 -5.83 0.95
N LEU A 51 -8.04 -5.66 -0.18
CA LEU A 51 -8.29 -6.42 -1.40
C LEU A 51 -7.92 -7.89 -1.24
N LEU A 52 -6.77 -8.18 -0.61
CA LEU A 52 -6.35 -9.54 -0.32
C LEU A 52 -7.35 -10.26 0.58
N ALA A 53 -7.81 -9.60 1.64
CA ALA A 53 -8.83 -10.12 2.54
C ALA A 53 -10.13 -10.47 1.80
N ASN A 54 -10.58 -9.59 0.90
CA ASN A 54 -11.75 -9.83 0.07
C ASN A 54 -11.53 -11.04 -0.87
N SER A 55 -10.36 -11.14 -1.50
CA SER A 55 -10.04 -12.24 -2.42
C SER A 55 -9.95 -13.60 -1.71
N LEU A 56 -9.58 -13.60 -0.44
CA LEU A 56 -9.50 -14.81 0.40
C LEU A 56 -10.76 -15.08 1.22
N GLY A 57 -11.79 -14.22 1.15
CA GLY A 57 -13.02 -14.36 1.91
C GLY A 57 -12.85 -14.27 3.41
N LEU A 58 -11.89 -13.44 3.89
CA LEU A 58 -11.60 -13.30 5.32
C LEU A 58 -12.64 -12.45 6.05
N GLU A 59 -12.80 -12.72 7.35
CA GLU A 59 -13.69 -11.95 8.22
C GLU A 59 -13.17 -10.53 8.42
N ARG A 60 -14.01 -9.53 8.12
CA ARG A 60 -13.71 -8.12 8.41
C ARG A 60 -14.14 -7.78 9.83
N ILE A 61 -13.19 -7.31 10.64
CA ILE A 61 -13.40 -6.87 12.03
C ILE A 61 -13.32 -5.35 12.09
N GLU A 62 -14.39 -4.72 12.51
CA GLU A 62 -14.45 -3.28 12.70
C GLU A 62 -14.15 -2.90 14.16
N CYS A 63 -13.39 -1.82 14.35
CA CYS A 63 -13.21 -1.23 15.65
C CYS A 63 -12.98 0.29 15.54
N LEU A 64 -13.36 1.04 16.58
CA LEU A 64 -13.08 2.46 16.64
C LEU A 64 -11.59 2.70 16.79
N SER A 65 -11.07 3.63 16.01
CA SER A 65 -9.67 4.04 16.05
C SER A 65 -9.52 5.54 15.92
N LEU A 66 -8.29 6.03 15.67
CA LEU A 66 -7.95 7.42 15.49
C LEU A 66 -7.25 7.61 14.12
N ASN A 67 -7.51 8.74 13.46
CA ASN A 67 -6.74 9.10 12.28
C ASN A 67 -5.33 9.61 12.67
N ALA A 68 -4.50 9.94 11.68
CA ALA A 68 -3.11 10.35 11.91
C ALA A 68 -2.94 11.62 12.77
N ILE A 69 -3.99 12.41 12.99
CA ILE A 69 -3.99 13.60 13.87
C ILE A 69 -4.86 13.43 15.12
N GLY A 70 -5.24 12.20 15.47
CA GLY A 70 -5.93 11.89 16.70
C GLY A 70 -7.45 12.06 16.70
N GLN A 71 -8.09 12.24 15.54
CA GLN A 71 -9.55 12.30 15.44
C GLN A 71 -10.15 10.90 15.34
N PRO A 72 -11.29 10.63 16.03
CA PRO A 72 -11.95 9.32 15.97
C PRO A 72 -12.41 8.98 14.55
N ILE A 73 -12.11 7.76 14.11
CA ILE A 73 -12.59 7.21 12.85
C ILE A 73 -12.93 5.72 13.00
N PRO A 74 -13.85 5.18 12.19
CA PRO A 74 -14.01 3.75 12.09
C PRO A 74 -12.76 3.15 11.42
N GLY A 75 -12.18 2.14 12.05
CA GLY A 75 -11.10 1.34 11.51
C GLY A 75 -11.53 -0.10 11.30
N PHE A 76 -10.74 -0.86 10.58
CA PHE A 76 -10.97 -2.30 10.39
C PHE A 76 -9.68 -3.04 10.08
N TYR A 77 -9.70 -4.34 10.29
CA TYR A 77 -8.71 -5.29 9.80
C TYR A 77 -9.41 -6.59 9.40
N ALA A 78 -8.75 -7.41 8.59
CA ALA A 78 -9.23 -8.75 8.28
C ALA A 78 -8.62 -9.77 9.23
N TRP A 79 -9.38 -10.80 9.55
CA TRP A 79 -8.99 -11.83 10.51
C TRP A 79 -8.99 -13.23 9.88
N GLU A 80 -7.85 -13.92 9.98
CA GLU A 80 -7.68 -15.31 9.60
C GLU A 80 -7.44 -16.16 10.86
N PRO A 81 -8.48 -16.85 11.38
CA PRO A 81 -8.37 -17.54 12.66
C PRO A 81 -7.48 -18.78 12.61
N SER A 82 -7.37 -19.47 11.48
CA SER A 82 -6.59 -20.72 11.36
C SER A 82 -5.10 -20.46 11.53
N SER A 83 -4.58 -19.39 10.94
CA SER A 83 -3.18 -18.97 11.04
C SER A 83 -2.93 -17.96 12.17
N LYS A 84 -3.98 -17.48 12.84
CA LYS A 84 -3.93 -16.37 13.81
C LYS A 84 -3.30 -15.11 13.20
N THR A 85 -3.65 -14.82 11.97
CA THR A 85 -3.11 -13.68 11.21
C THR A 85 -4.15 -12.57 11.10
N ALA A 86 -3.73 -11.32 11.29
CA ALA A 86 -4.54 -10.15 10.99
C ALA A 86 -3.89 -9.34 9.85
N LEU A 87 -4.71 -8.93 8.88
CA LEU A 87 -4.30 -8.13 7.73
C LEU A 87 -4.91 -6.74 7.85
N LEU A 88 -4.11 -5.68 7.74
CA LEU A 88 -4.59 -4.31 7.82
C LEU A 88 -3.71 -3.37 6.97
N ASP A 89 -4.35 -2.36 6.40
CA ASP A 89 -3.66 -1.28 5.70
C ASP A 89 -3.43 -0.10 6.65
N VAL A 90 -2.20 0.43 6.66
CA VAL A 90 -1.84 1.63 7.44
C VAL A 90 -2.73 2.81 7.05
N SER A 91 -3.10 2.89 5.77
CA SER A 91 -3.96 3.95 5.23
C SER A 91 -5.37 3.96 5.83
N THR A 92 -5.86 2.86 6.37
CA THR A 92 -7.19 2.79 7.01
C THR A 92 -7.33 3.81 8.15
N CYS A 93 -6.28 3.99 8.96
CA CYS A 93 -6.26 4.94 10.07
C CYS A 93 -5.23 6.07 9.86
N SER A 94 -4.01 5.72 9.50
CA SER A 94 -2.90 6.67 9.41
C SER A 94 -2.62 7.12 7.96
N GLY A 95 -3.63 7.12 7.10
CA GLY A 95 -3.52 7.40 5.67
C GLY A 95 -3.75 8.86 5.28
N LEU A 96 -3.20 9.25 4.12
CA LEU A 96 -3.47 10.54 3.49
C LEU A 96 -4.93 10.68 3.05
N GLY A 97 -5.56 9.57 2.66
CA GLY A 97 -6.94 9.55 2.15
C GLY A 97 -8.01 9.85 3.21
N VAL A 98 -7.69 9.65 4.49
CA VAL A 98 -8.59 9.93 5.62
C VAL A 98 -8.34 11.30 6.27
N LEU A 99 -7.43 12.10 5.69
CA LEU A 99 -7.11 13.45 6.13
C LEU A 99 -7.47 14.47 5.04
N PRO A 100 -8.17 15.56 5.40
CA PRO A 100 -8.27 16.72 4.50
C PRO A 100 -6.86 17.27 4.22
N THR A 101 -6.64 17.79 3.01
CA THR A 101 -5.31 18.28 2.58
C THR A 101 -4.76 19.37 3.53
N TYR A 102 -5.61 20.26 4.03
CA TYR A 102 -5.23 21.31 4.98
C TYR A 102 -4.85 20.81 6.36
N ALA A 103 -5.16 19.56 6.69
CA ALA A 103 -4.87 18.94 7.98
C ALA A 103 -3.62 18.04 7.95
N ARG A 104 -2.86 18.04 6.86
CA ARG A 104 -1.60 17.32 6.75
C ARG A 104 -0.52 18.07 7.51
N GLU A 105 -0.24 17.61 8.72
CA GLU A 105 0.74 18.19 9.63
C GLU A 105 1.71 17.08 10.09
N PRO A 106 2.85 16.91 9.39
CA PRO A 106 3.79 15.81 9.66
C PRO A 106 4.35 15.80 11.08
N SER A 107 4.46 16.98 11.70
CA SER A 107 5.00 17.09 13.08
C SER A 107 4.06 16.53 14.14
N LEU A 108 2.77 16.41 13.82
CA LEU A 108 1.71 15.85 14.69
C LEU A 108 1.30 14.44 14.27
N ALA A 109 1.54 14.09 13.00
CA ALA A 109 1.03 12.86 12.42
C ALA A 109 1.64 11.62 13.10
N SER A 110 0.78 10.71 13.53
CA SER A 110 1.16 9.50 14.27
C SER A 110 0.47 8.25 13.71
N THR A 111 1.18 7.14 13.77
CA THR A 111 0.66 5.80 13.48
C THR A 111 -0.10 5.17 14.67
N PHE A 112 -0.40 5.94 15.71
CA PHE A 112 -1.04 5.44 16.94
C PHE A 112 -2.39 4.76 16.66
N GLY A 113 -3.20 5.31 15.74
CA GLY A 113 -4.47 4.71 15.36
C GLY A 113 -4.31 3.35 14.68
N THR A 114 -3.31 3.18 13.81
CA THR A 114 -2.94 1.86 13.27
C THR A 114 -2.53 0.92 14.40
N GLY A 115 -1.80 1.42 15.40
CA GLY A 115 -1.43 0.67 16.59
C GLY A 115 -2.63 0.19 17.42
N ILE A 116 -3.72 0.96 17.50
CA ILE A 116 -4.98 0.54 18.13
C ILE A 116 -5.57 -0.68 17.42
N LEU A 117 -5.62 -0.68 16.09
CA LEU A 117 -6.09 -1.84 15.32
C LEU A 117 -5.22 -3.07 15.59
N ILE A 118 -3.89 -2.90 15.58
CA ILE A 118 -2.94 -3.96 15.87
C ILE A 118 -3.17 -4.53 17.28
N GLN A 119 -3.33 -3.66 18.29
CA GLN A 119 -3.57 -4.09 19.66
C GLN A 119 -4.91 -4.85 19.79
N HIS A 120 -5.97 -4.38 19.13
CA HIS A 120 -7.25 -5.08 19.09
C HIS A 120 -7.13 -6.47 18.44
N ALA A 121 -6.37 -6.58 17.33
CA ALA A 121 -6.09 -7.87 16.69
C ALA A 121 -5.31 -8.82 17.61
N ILE A 122 -4.31 -8.31 18.34
CA ILE A 122 -3.54 -9.08 19.32
C ILE A 122 -4.44 -9.58 20.45
N GLN A 123 -5.34 -8.76 20.95
CA GLN A 123 -6.33 -9.15 21.97
C GLN A 123 -7.28 -10.24 21.45
N LYS A 124 -7.63 -10.22 20.15
CA LYS A 124 -8.41 -11.29 19.50
C LYS A 124 -7.59 -12.58 19.31
N GLY A 125 -6.28 -12.53 19.47
CA GLY A 125 -5.37 -13.70 19.43
C GLY A 125 -4.39 -13.69 18.26
N ALA A 126 -4.23 -12.59 17.54
CA ALA A 126 -3.27 -12.49 16.46
C ALA A 126 -1.84 -12.73 16.94
N LYS A 127 -1.11 -13.54 16.18
CA LYS A 127 0.32 -13.82 16.37
C LYS A 127 1.15 -13.31 15.20
N HIS A 128 0.52 -13.09 14.08
CA HIS A 128 1.12 -12.52 12.87
C HIS A 128 0.30 -11.35 12.34
N LEU A 129 0.95 -10.25 11.99
CA LEU A 129 0.35 -9.03 11.47
C LEU A 129 0.89 -8.78 10.05
N ILE A 130 -0.01 -8.68 9.07
CA ILE A 130 0.35 -8.28 7.71
C ILE A 130 -0.09 -6.82 7.55
N LEU A 131 0.88 -5.94 7.27
CA LEU A 131 0.67 -4.50 7.16
C LEU A 131 0.86 -4.04 5.72
N GLY A 132 -0.18 -3.55 5.06
CA GLY A 132 -0.07 -2.79 3.82
C GLY A 132 0.44 -1.37 4.13
N LEU A 133 1.61 -1.01 3.60
CA LEU A 133 2.28 0.25 3.93
C LEU A 133 1.85 1.44 3.06
N GLY A 134 1.14 1.21 1.96
CA GLY A 134 0.75 2.26 1.03
C GLY A 134 -0.11 3.36 1.64
N GLY A 135 -0.08 4.54 1.05
CA GLY A 135 -0.99 5.65 1.35
C GLY A 135 -0.81 6.35 2.69
N SER A 136 0.27 6.10 3.46
CA SER A 136 0.47 6.67 4.81
C SER A 136 0.67 8.18 4.82
N ALA A 137 0.18 8.84 5.87
CA ALA A 137 0.34 10.28 6.13
C ALA A 137 1.50 10.61 7.10
N THR A 138 2.20 9.61 7.63
CA THR A 138 3.14 9.74 8.75
C THR A 138 4.59 9.59 8.34
N ILE A 139 5.50 10.17 9.14
CA ILE A 139 6.96 9.98 9.08
C ILE A 139 7.44 9.75 10.53
N ASP A 140 6.87 8.76 11.19
CA ASP A 140 7.09 8.53 12.62
C ASP A 140 7.81 7.20 12.93
N LEU A 141 8.35 6.50 11.90
CA LEU A 141 9.03 5.22 12.10
C LEU A 141 8.19 4.19 12.88
N GLY A 142 6.86 4.29 12.78
CA GLY A 142 5.96 3.43 13.53
C GLY A 142 5.93 3.71 15.05
N ALA A 143 6.42 4.88 15.49
CA ALA A 143 6.44 5.23 16.91
C ALA A 143 5.06 5.19 17.56
N GLY A 144 4.03 5.63 16.84
CA GLY A 144 2.64 5.54 17.32
C GLY A 144 2.18 4.09 17.50
N ILE A 145 2.53 3.19 16.58
CA ILE A 145 2.27 1.75 16.72
C ILE A 145 2.97 1.23 17.97
N LEU A 146 4.26 1.53 18.14
CA LEU A 146 5.03 1.12 19.32
C LEU A 146 4.39 1.65 20.62
N GLN A 147 3.93 2.92 20.64
CA GLN A 147 3.22 3.46 21.81
C GLN A 147 1.94 2.67 22.12
N ALA A 148 1.11 2.40 21.13
CA ALA A 148 -0.10 1.61 21.34
C ALA A 148 0.21 0.19 21.84
N MET A 149 1.39 -0.36 21.50
CA MET A 149 1.87 -1.66 21.96
C MET A 149 2.56 -1.61 23.34
N GLY A 150 2.58 -0.44 24.01
CA GLY A 150 3.10 -0.30 25.37
C GLY A 150 4.53 0.21 25.49
N PHE A 151 5.08 0.82 24.45
CA PHE A 151 6.33 1.59 24.57
C PHE A 151 6.03 3.00 25.10
N LEU A 152 6.86 3.49 26.01
CA LEU A 152 6.82 4.87 26.47
C LEU A 152 8.01 5.63 25.88
N PHE A 153 7.72 6.75 25.25
CA PHE A 153 8.72 7.71 24.76
C PHE A 153 8.78 8.88 25.72
N LEU A 154 9.97 9.16 26.23
CA LEU A 154 10.16 10.16 27.28
C LEU A 154 11.05 11.29 26.76
N ASP A 155 10.74 12.52 27.21
CA ASP A 155 11.53 13.71 26.94
C ASP A 155 12.86 13.74 27.77
N GLN A 156 13.61 14.82 27.62
CA GLN A 156 14.88 15.03 28.38
C GLN A 156 14.70 15.06 29.90
N ASN A 157 13.49 15.33 30.39
CA ASN A 157 13.17 15.38 31.81
C ASN A 157 12.58 14.05 32.31
N GLY A 158 12.51 13.02 31.48
CA GLY A 158 11.90 11.74 31.79
C GLY A 158 10.37 11.76 31.80
N ARG A 159 9.72 12.79 31.24
CA ARG A 159 8.27 12.88 31.13
C ARG A 159 7.79 12.19 29.87
N GLU A 160 6.69 11.48 29.97
CA GLU A 160 6.07 10.84 28.80
C GLU A 160 5.62 11.88 27.77
N ILE A 161 5.88 11.59 26.51
CA ILE A 161 5.40 12.37 25.38
C ILE A 161 4.13 11.67 24.86
N PRO A 162 2.94 12.28 25.00
CA PRO A 162 1.70 11.69 24.48
C PRO A 162 1.73 11.53 22.98
N ALA A 163 0.96 10.59 22.45
CA ALA A 163 0.70 10.49 21.01
C ALA A 163 0.13 11.82 20.47
N PHE A 164 0.37 12.10 19.19
CA PHE A 164 -0.05 13.33 18.51
C PHE A 164 0.54 14.61 19.11
N SER A 165 1.69 14.51 19.78
CA SER A 165 2.43 15.68 20.27
C SER A 165 3.28 16.29 19.18
N PRO A 166 3.34 17.63 19.08
CA PRO A 166 4.23 18.31 18.15
C PRO A 166 5.69 17.89 18.35
N GLU A 167 6.41 17.76 17.25
CA GLU A 167 7.85 17.42 17.25
C GLU A 167 8.18 16.15 18.07
N PHE A 168 7.28 15.15 18.04
CA PHE A 168 7.40 13.92 18.83
C PHE A 168 8.78 13.28 18.70
N LEU A 169 9.28 13.06 17.47
CA LEU A 169 10.58 12.44 17.23
C LEU A 169 11.72 13.27 17.83
N LYS A 170 11.71 14.57 17.55
CA LYS A 170 12.73 15.53 18.03
C LYS A 170 12.76 15.65 19.55
N ARG A 171 11.65 15.47 20.23
CA ARG A 171 11.55 15.55 21.70
C ARG A 171 11.91 14.25 22.39
N SER A 172 11.82 13.12 21.72
CA SER A 172 12.10 11.79 22.29
C SER A 172 13.58 11.65 22.65
N ARG A 173 13.88 11.35 23.90
CA ARG A 173 15.26 11.15 24.41
C ARG A 173 15.45 9.78 25.03
N HIS A 174 14.40 9.19 25.57
CA HIS A 174 14.43 7.89 26.19
C HIS A 174 13.26 7.05 25.74
N ILE A 175 13.47 5.74 25.65
CA ILE A 175 12.44 4.76 25.38
C ILE A 175 12.42 3.79 26.54
N GLN A 176 11.24 3.57 27.09
CA GLN A 176 10.96 2.51 28.03
C GLN A 176 9.97 1.55 27.39
N ARG A 177 10.30 0.28 27.35
CA ARG A 177 9.39 -0.76 26.82
C ARG A 177 8.70 -1.49 27.97
N SER A 178 7.46 -1.92 27.72
CA SER A 178 6.74 -2.78 28.65
C SER A 178 7.51 -4.09 28.89
N LEU A 179 7.45 -4.59 30.12
CA LEU A 179 7.97 -5.92 30.46
C LEU A 179 7.13 -7.06 29.81
N ARG A 180 5.94 -6.75 29.34
CA ARG A 180 5.00 -7.68 28.73
C ARG A 180 4.68 -7.26 27.29
N LEU A 181 5.70 -7.17 26.44
CA LEU A 181 5.46 -6.98 25.02
C LEU A 181 4.79 -8.23 24.44
N PRO A 182 3.83 -8.05 23.51
CA PRO A 182 3.21 -9.19 22.85
C PRO A 182 4.23 -9.94 21.99
N GLU A 183 4.14 -11.26 21.99
CA GLU A 183 4.92 -12.13 21.09
C GLU A 183 4.22 -12.20 19.74
N VAL A 184 4.56 -11.29 18.85
CA VAL A 184 4.00 -11.19 17.50
C VAL A 184 5.10 -10.94 16.48
N SER A 185 4.81 -11.28 15.22
CA SER A 185 5.64 -10.99 14.07
C SER A 185 4.90 -10.15 13.05
N PHE A 186 5.64 -9.46 12.19
CA PHE A 186 5.10 -8.60 11.15
C PHE A 186 5.60 -9.03 9.77
N THR A 187 4.70 -8.96 8.78
CA THR A 187 5.04 -8.85 7.36
C THR A 187 4.54 -7.51 6.87
N CYS A 188 5.45 -6.67 6.40
CA CYS A 188 5.15 -5.35 5.86
C CYS A 188 5.17 -5.40 4.33
N LEU A 189 4.06 -5.07 3.68
CA LEU A 189 3.92 -5.07 2.24
C LEU A 189 4.14 -3.66 1.69
N CYS A 190 5.08 -3.49 0.75
CA CYS A 190 5.37 -2.20 0.12
C CYS A 190 5.41 -2.31 -1.41
N ASP A 191 5.25 -1.16 -2.07
CA ASP A 191 5.28 -0.98 -3.52
C ASP A 191 6.48 -0.15 -3.99
N VAL A 192 7.40 0.19 -3.08
CA VAL A 192 8.56 1.04 -3.34
C VAL A 192 9.85 0.43 -2.83
N ARG A 193 10.97 0.71 -3.52
CA ARG A 193 12.32 0.25 -3.16
C ARG A 193 13.16 1.30 -2.43
N ASN A 194 12.59 2.45 -2.12
CA ASN A 194 13.28 3.54 -1.45
C ASN A 194 13.81 3.10 -0.08
N PRO A 195 15.11 3.29 0.25
CA PRO A 195 15.60 3.14 1.61
C PRO A 195 15.02 4.25 2.50
N PHE A 196 15.25 4.18 3.79
CA PHE A 196 14.77 5.24 4.68
C PHE A 196 15.63 6.51 4.55
N PHE A 197 16.94 6.36 4.44
CA PHE A 197 17.90 7.47 4.36
C PHE A 197 18.43 7.75 2.95
N GLY A 198 19.05 8.92 2.80
CA GLY A 198 19.76 9.34 1.59
C GLY A 198 18.87 10.04 0.56
N PRO A 199 19.43 10.42 -0.60
CA PRO A 199 18.74 11.26 -1.60
C PRO A 199 17.46 10.65 -2.18
N LYS A 200 17.36 9.31 -2.14
CA LYS A 200 16.16 8.55 -2.53
C LYS A 200 15.38 8.05 -1.30
N GLY A 201 15.64 8.63 -0.12
CA GLY A 201 15.06 8.22 1.15
C GLY A 201 13.61 8.66 1.36
N ALA A 202 13.04 8.24 2.50
CA ALA A 202 11.65 8.49 2.86
C ALA A 202 11.29 9.98 2.89
N VAL A 203 12.12 10.81 3.49
CA VAL A 203 11.82 12.24 3.68
C VAL A 203 11.97 13.03 2.37
N PRO A 204 13.09 12.95 1.62
CA PRO A 204 13.24 13.67 0.36
C PRO A 204 12.17 13.31 -0.69
N ILE A 205 11.82 12.02 -0.80
CA ILE A 205 10.91 11.55 -1.86
C ILE A 205 9.44 11.72 -1.46
N PHE A 206 9.08 11.39 -0.23
CA PHE A 206 7.67 11.31 0.18
C PHE A 206 7.25 12.39 1.17
N GLY A 207 8.20 13.21 1.68
CA GLY A 207 7.91 14.20 2.72
C GLY A 207 6.92 15.27 2.27
N THR A 208 7.12 15.84 1.07
CA THR A 208 6.29 16.94 0.55
C THR A 208 4.83 16.53 0.39
N GLN A 209 4.53 15.34 -0.12
CA GLN A 209 3.14 14.86 -0.24
C GLN A 209 2.46 14.66 1.13
N LYS A 210 3.26 14.46 2.18
CA LYS A 210 2.77 14.31 3.57
C LYS A 210 2.67 15.64 4.30
N GLY A 211 3.10 16.76 3.68
CA GLY A 211 3.00 18.11 4.21
C GLY A 211 4.32 18.70 4.73
N VAL A 212 5.46 17.98 4.60
CA VAL A 212 6.77 18.56 4.93
C VAL A 212 7.09 19.66 3.94
N LYS A 213 7.36 20.87 4.42
CA LYS A 213 7.79 21.97 3.56
C LYS A 213 9.22 21.74 3.10
N GLU A 214 9.55 22.21 1.91
CA GLU A 214 10.88 22.03 1.32
C GLU A 214 12.00 22.53 2.24
N ALA A 215 11.80 23.68 2.90
CA ALA A 215 12.74 24.24 3.87
C ALA A 215 12.88 23.40 5.17
N GLU A 216 11.98 22.44 5.43
CA GLU A 216 11.96 21.61 6.63
C GLU A 216 12.52 20.18 6.37
N ILE A 217 12.81 19.83 5.10
CA ILE A 217 13.27 18.48 4.71
C ILE A 217 14.53 18.10 5.50
N GLU A 218 15.58 18.93 5.47
CA GLU A 218 16.85 18.65 6.16
C GLU A 218 16.66 18.50 7.67
N ALA A 219 15.89 19.38 8.30
CA ALA A 219 15.61 19.28 9.73
C ALA A 219 14.79 18.01 10.09
N THR A 220 13.93 17.57 9.18
CA THR A 220 13.16 16.34 9.34
C THR A 220 14.07 15.12 9.20
N GLU A 221 15.00 15.10 8.23
CA GLU A 221 16.00 14.04 8.08
C GLU A 221 16.87 13.91 9.33
N VAL A 222 17.38 15.04 9.88
CA VAL A 222 18.14 15.03 11.14
C VAL A 222 17.32 14.45 12.29
N SER A 223 16.06 14.91 12.44
CA SER A 223 15.21 14.44 13.53
C SER A 223 14.87 12.95 13.43
N THR A 224 14.68 12.45 12.21
CA THR A 224 14.43 11.02 11.98
C THR A 224 15.68 10.18 12.19
N ALA A 225 16.87 10.69 11.83
CA ALA A 225 18.14 10.01 12.07
C ALA A 225 18.43 9.88 13.57
N ASP A 226 18.27 10.96 14.33
CA ASP A 226 18.39 10.95 15.79
C ASP A 226 17.45 9.95 16.45
N PHE A 227 16.23 9.86 15.90
CA PHE A 227 15.22 8.92 16.41
C PHE A 227 15.57 7.47 16.06
N VAL A 228 16.08 7.18 14.87
CA VAL A 228 16.58 5.83 14.52
C VAL A 228 17.71 5.43 15.46
N ASP A 229 18.68 6.32 15.73
CA ASP A 229 19.73 6.07 16.70
C ASP A 229 19.19 5.77 18.11
N LEU A 230 18.14 6.47 18.51
CA LEU A 230 17.46 6.21 19.78
C LEU A 230 16.82 4.82 19.81
N LEU A 231 16.10 4.42 18.73
CA LEU A 231 15.52 3.08 18.60
C LEU A 231 16.60 2.00 18.65
N GLN A 232 17.68 2.15 17.89
CA GLN A 232 18.78 1.19 17.81
C GLN A 232 19.52 1.01 19.14
N ARG A 233 19.69 2.08 19.94
CA ARG A 233 20.28 1.98 21.29
C ARG A 233 19.43 1.16 22.27
N LYS A 234 18.13 1.03 22.02
CA LYS A 234 17.18 0.28 22.86
C LYS A 234 16.79 -1.07 22.28
N SER A 235 17.13 -1.30 21.03
CA SER A 235 16.92 -2.57 20.36
C SER A 235 17.95 -3.61 20.81
N SER A 236 17.54 -4.87 20.82
CA SER A 236 18.45 -6.02 20.91
C SER A 236 19.05 -6.37 19.54
N ASN A 237 18.41 -5.95 18.44
CA ASN A 237 18.82 -6.23 17.08
C ASN A 237 19.10 -4.92 16.36
N ARG A 238 20.37 -4.70 15.97
CA ARG A 238 20.72 -3.54 15.15
C ARG A 238 20.33 -3.81 13.70
N VAL A 239 19.14 -3.34 13.32
CA VAL A 239 18.66 -3.45 11.94
C VAL A 239 19.23 -2.30 11.12
N LEU A 240 19.85 -2.62 9.97
CA LEU A 240 20.36 -1.64 9.03
C LEU A 240 19.28 -1.23 8.05
N ASP A 241 19.39 0.00 7.51
CA ASP A 241 18.53 0.49 6.45
C ASP A 241 18.68 -0.37 5.18
N GLN A 242 17.57 -0.63 4.51
CA GLN A 242 17.53 -1.43 3.28
C GLN A 242 16.44 -0.94 2.34
N PRO A 243 16.46 -1.36 1.05
CA PRO A 243 15.41 -1.05 0.10
C PRO A 243 14.02 -1.38 0.64
N GLY A 244 13.07 -0.43 0.50
CA GLY A 244 11.70 -0.54 0.97
C GLY A 244 11.45 0.01 2.39
N PHE A 245 12.48 0.22 3.22
CA PHE A 245 12.30 0.79 4.56
C PHE A 245 11.84 2.26 4.54
N GLY A 246 11.95 2.95 3.40
CA GLY A 246 11.38 4.29 3.22
C GLY A 246 9.86 4.31 3.09
N ALA A 247 9.24 3.16 2.80
CA ALA A 247 7.79 3.06 2.72
C ALA A 247 7.12 3.49 4.03
N ALA A 248 5.97 4.14 3.92
CA ALA A 248 5.15 4.57 5.05
C ALA A 248 5.91 5.36 6.14
N GLY A 249 6.93 6.15 5.75
CA GLY A 249 7.71 6.94 6.71
C GLY A 249 8.45 6.10 7.73
N GLY A 250 8.92 4.90 7.32
CA GLY A 250 9.81 4.06 8.10
C GLY A 250 9.12 3.10 9.07
N ILE A 251 7.82 2.81 8.92
CA ILE A 251 7.10 1.90 9.84
C ILE A 251 7.81 0.56 9.97
N ALA A 252 8.13 -0.11 8.85
CA ALA A 252 8.81 -1.41 8.87
C ALA A 252 10.19 -1.31 9.52
N PHE A 253 10.94 -0.23 9.26
CA PHE A 253 12.26 0.00 9.85
C PHE A 253 12.20 0.14 11.37
N GLY A 254 11.23 0.90 11.89
CA GLY A 254 11.05 1.06 13.33
C GLY A 254 10.55 -0.20 14.03
N LEU A 255 9.59 -0.93 13.44
CA LEU A 255 9.08 -2.18 13.98
C LEU A 255 10.15 -3.27 14.03
N ALA A 256 10.99 -3.38 12.99
CA ALA A 256 12.08 -4.36 12.90
C ALA A 256 13.12 -4.22 14.03
N GLN A 257 13.21 -3.05 14.68
CA GLN A 257 14.08 -2.87 15.82
C GLN A 257 13.67 -3.70 17.04
N PHE A 258 12.37 -4.03 17.18
CA PHE A 258 11.82 -4.64 18.40
C PHE A 258 11.08 -5.95 18.17
N PHE A 259 10.64 -6.22 16.94
CA PHE A 259 9.84 -7.39 16.59
C PHE A 259 10.44 -8.11 15.37
N PRO A 260 10.23 -9.44 15.24
CA PRO A 260 10.42 -10.10 13.96
C PRO A 260 9.57 -9.41 12.89
N CYS A 261 10.21 -8.83 11.91
CA CYS A 261 9.56 -8.03 10.86
C CYS A 261 10.20 -8.36 9.51
N GLN A 262 9.39 -8.88 8.59
CA GLN A 262 9.77 -9.11 7.21
C GLN A 262 9.21 -7.99 6.35
N LEU A 263 9.99 -7.56 5.36
CA LEU A 263 9.55 -6.62 4.34
C LEU A 263 9.43 -7.36 3.02
N GLU A 264 8.24 -7.32 2.43
CA GLU A 264 7.91 -8.02 1.19
C GLU A 264 7.39 -7.01 0.15
N PHE A 265 7.69 -7.27 -1.12
CA PHE A 265 7.05 -6.52 -2.19
C PHE A 265 5.62 -7.02 -2.39
N GLY A 266 4.67 -6.08 -2.39
CA GLY A 266 3.26 -6.41 -2.31
C GLY A 266 2.72 -7.15 -3.52
N ALA A 267 3.16 -6.85 -4.76
CA ALA A 267 2.65 -7.53 -5.93
C ALA A 267 3.02 -9.03 -5.96
N PRO A 268 4.30 -9.44 -5.80
CA PRO A 268 4.64 -10.87 -5.72
C PRO A 268 3.94 -11.57 -4.57
N TYR A 269 3.89 -10.94 -3.38
CA TYR A 269 3.19 -11.50 -2.23
C TYR A 269 1.70 -11.72 -2.53
N PHE A 270 1.02 -10.70 -3.06
CA PHE A 270 -0.39 -10.78 -3.43
C PHE A 270 -0.64 -11.90 -4.45
N PHE A 271 0.20 -12.01 -5.49
CA PHE A 271 0.07 -13.01 -6.55
C PHE A 271 0.16 -14.42 -6.00
N GLU A 272 1.06 -14.67 -5.07
CA GLU A 272 1.19 -15.96 -4.39
C GLU A 272 -0.08 -16.30 -3.61
N GLN A 273 -0.58 -15.37 -2.79
CA GLN A 273 -1.75 -15.61 -1.93
C GLN A 273 -3.03 -15.91 -2.72
N VAL A 274 -3.20 -15.30 -3.92
CA VAL A 274 -4.37 -15.53 -4.77
C VAL A 274 -4.15 -16.60 -5.84
N ASN A 275 -3.01 -17.30 -5.80
CA ASN A 275 -2.60 -18.30 -6.80
C ASN A 275 -2.70 -17.77 -8.25
N LEU A 276 -2.20 -16.55 -8.47
CA LEU A 276 -2.34 -15.86 -9.75
C LEU A 276 -1.59 -16.57 -10.88
N GLU A 277 -0.45 -17.20 -10.60
CA GLU A 277 0.33 -17.92 -11.61
C GLU A 277 -0.46 -19.03 -12.29
N GLU A 278 -1.29 -19.77 -11.54
CA GLU A 278 -2.14 -20.80 -12.13
C GLU A 278 -3.23 -20.21 -13.03
N LYS A 279 -3.82 -19.08 -12.63
CA LYS A 279 -4.81 -18.34 -13.45
C LYS A 279 -4.17 -17.84 -14.75
N VAL A 280 -2.92 -17.35 -14.69
CA VAL A 280 -2.13 -16.94 -15.87
C VAL A 280 -1.89 -18.12 -16.81
N ARG A 281 -1.48 -19.28 -16.30
CA ARG A 281 -1.24 -20.47 -17.13
C ARG A 281 -2.48 -20.90 -17.91
N GLN A 282 -3.65 -20.75 -17.32
CA GLN A 282 -4.92 -21.14 -17.93
C GLN A 282 -5.45 -20.14 -18.96
N ALA A 283 -5.01 -18.89 -18.93
CA ALA A 283 -5.46 -17.84 -19.83
C ALA A 283 -4.88 -17.99 -21.24
N ASP A 284 -5.59 -17.50 -22.24
CA ASP A 284 -5.09 -17.25 -23.58
C ASP A 284 -4.74 -15.76 -23.74
N TRP A 285 -5.60 -14.87 -23.19
CA TRP A 285 -5.36 -13.43 -23.05
C TRP A 285 -5.50 -12.97 -21.60
N ILE A 286 -4.63 -12.03 -21.22
CA ILE A 286 -4.65 -11.35 -19.93
C ILE A 286 -4.92 -9.87 -20.19
N LEU A 287 -5.92 -9.30 -19.53
CA LEU A 287 -6.18 -7.86 -19.52
C LEU A 287 -5.82 -7.31 -18.16
N THR A 288 -4.84 -6.42 -18.15
CA THR A 288 -4.41 -5.70 -16.94
C THR A 288 -4.50 -4.20 -17.15
N GLY A 289 -4.29 -3.42 -16.12
CA GLY A 289 -4.25 -1.98 -16.23
C GLY A 289 -4.10 -1.27 -14.89
N GLU A 290 -3.77 0.00 -14.98
CA GLU A 290 -3.65 0.93 -13.86
C GLU A 290 -3.90 2.36 -14.33
N GLY A 291 -4.04 3.33 -13.41
CA GLY A 291 -4.35 4.70 -13.77
C GLY A 291 -3.30 5.36 -14.67
N GLN A 292 -2.02 5.17 -14.35
CA GLN A 292 -0.88 5.65 -15.15
C GLN A 292 0.23 4.63 -15.09
N TYR A 293 0.72 4.22 -16.26
CA TYR A 293 1.91 3.39 -16.39
C TYR A 293 3.12 4.29 -16.71
N ASP A 294 4.12 4.29 -15.84
CA ASP A 294 5.33 5.11 -15.91
C ASP A 294 6.57 4.33 -15.47
N ALA A 295 7.73 4.99 -15.43
CA ALA A 295 8.98 4.37 -15.02
C ALA A 295 8.93 3.75 -13.60
N GLN A 296 8.11 4.30 -12.69
CA GLN A 296 7.93 3.72 -11.35
C GLN A 296 7.11 2.42 -11.41
N SER A 297 6.25 2.26 -12.43
CA SER A 297 5.49 1.03 -12.63
C SER A 297 6.41 -0.15 -12.96
N GLU A 298 7.56 0.09 -13.59
CA GLU A 298 8.59 -0.92 -13.90
C GLU A 298 9.46 -1.32 -12.69
N GLU A 299 9.31 -0.66 -11.55
CA GLU A 299 10.04 -0.99 -10.33
C GLU A 299 9.40 -2.09 -9.47
N GLY A 300 8.47 -2.89 -10.04
CA GLY A 300 7.87 -4.05 -9.35
C GLY A 300 6.40 -3.88 -8.97
N LYS A 301 5.66 -2.95 -9.61
CA LYS A 301 4.21 -2.83 -9.43
C LYS A 301 3.44 -3.96 -10.13
N ALA A 302 2.16 -4.10 -9.80
CA ALA A 302 1.33 -5.23 -10.21
C ALA A 302 1.29 -5.48 -11.73
N CYS A 303 1.12 -4.44 -12.56
CA CYS A 303 1.06 -4.61 -14.01
C CYS A 303 2.39 -5.10 -14.60
N PHE A 304 3.52 -4.61 -14.08
CA PHE A 304 4.86 -5.05 -14.48
C PHE A 304 5.10 -6.52 -14.11
N GLU A 305 4.86 -6.88 -12.85
CA GLU A 305 5.07 -8.24 -12.35
C GLU A 305 4.14 -9.24 -13.07
N LEU A 306 2.89 -8.84 -13.37
CA LEU A 306 1.98 -9.68 -14.15
C LEU A 306 2.44 -9.86 -15.59
N ARG A 307 3.00 -8.82 -16.24
CA ARG A 307 3.61 -8.95 -17.56
C ARG A 307 4.77 -9.95 -17.56
N GLN A 308 5.66 -9.87 -16.56
CA GLN A 308 6.77 -10.82 -16.42
C GLN A 308 6.25 -12.25 -16.28
N LEU A 309 5.20 -12.43 -15.48
CA LEU A 309 4.57 -13.73 -15.28
C LEU A 309 3.89 -14.24 -16.55
N ALA A 310 3.21 -13.37 -17.31
CA ALA A 310 2.59 -13.69 -18.59
C ALA A 310 3.65 -14.16 -19.60
N HIS A 311 4.75 -13.44 -19.76
CA HIS A 311 5.84 -13.80 -20.65
C HIS A 311 6.52 -15.12 -20.27
N LYS A 312 6.74 -15.36 -18.96
CA LYS A 312 7.26 -16.63 -18.43
C LYS A 312 6.45 -17.83 -18.92
N HIS A 313 5.14 -17.65 -19.10
CA HIS A 313 4.21 -18.69 -19.53
C HIS A 313 3.76 -18.56 -20.99
N GLY A 314 4.36 -17.68 -21.78
CA GLY A 314 4.05 -17.48 -23.19
C GLY A 314 2.60 -17.04 -23.43
N LYS A 315 2.05 -16.19 -22.53
CA LYS A 315 0.67 -15.70 -22.59
C LYS A 315 0.61 -14.30 -23.15
N LYS A 316 -0.44 -14.00 -23.93
CA LYS A 316 -0.68 -12.65 -24.45
C LYS A 316 -1.22 -11.74 -23.32
N ILE A 317 -0.72 -10.52 -23.26
CA ILE A 317 -1.12 -9.56 -22.24
C ILE A 317 -1.36 -8.17 -22.83
N ALA A 318 -2.52 -7.59 -22.51
CA ALA A 318 -2.92 -6.24 -22.87
C ALA A 318 -2.91 -5.33 -21.64
N LEU A 319 -2.32 -4.13 -21.78
CA LEU A 319 -2.32 -3.07 -20.78
C LEU A 319 -3.38 -2.02 -21.11
N ILE A 320 -4.17 -1.61 -20.14
CA ILE A 320 -5.08 -0.45 -20.23
C ILE A 320 -4.58 0.59 -19.22
N ALA A 321 -3.96 1.67 -19.67
CA ALA A 321 -3.40 2.69 -18.78
C ALA A 321 -3.25 4.03 -19.50
N SER A 322 -3.10 5.12 -18.77
CA SER A 322 -2.61 6.38 -19.33
C SER A 322 -1.07 6.39 -19.34
N GLY A 323 -0.49 7.26 -20.20
CA GLY A 323 0.96 7.35 -20.36
C GLY A 323 1.48 6.54 -21.55
N LYS A 324 2.60 7.00 -22.09
CA LYS A 324 3.20 6.44 -23.31
C LYS A 324 4.21 5.32 -23.06
N GLU A 325 4.69 5.20 -21.84
CA GLU A 325 5.73 4.26 -21.43
C GLU A 325 5.29 2.79 -21.61
N GLY A 326 3.99 2.53 -21.51
CA GLY A 326 3.41 1.20 -21.78
C GLY A 326 3.75 0.63 -23.16
N HIS A 327 3.86 1.48 -24.19
CA HIS A 327 4.18 1.04 -25.56
C HIS A 327 5.60 0.49 -25.70
N ALA A 328 6.55 0.94 -24.89
CA ALA A 328 7.94 0.47 -24.90
C ALA A 328 8.20 -0.69 -23.95
N SER A 329 7.24 -1.04 -23.11
CA SER A 329 7.45 -1.95 -21.98
C SER A 329 7.17 -3.42 -22.26
N GLY A 330 6.83 -3.80 -23.53
CA GLY A 330 6.73 -5.20 -23.98
C GLY A 330 5.38 -5.87 -23.67
N PHE A 331 4.29 -5.13 -23.50
CA PHE A 331 2.93 -5.68 -23.60
C PHE A 331 2.60 -6.01 -25.05
N ASP A 332 1.83 -7.07 -25.28
CA ASP A 332 1.39 -7.46 -26.64
C ASP A 332 0.41 -6.44 -27.24
N ALA A 333 -0.35 -5.76 -26.39
CA ALA A 333 -1.23 -4.66 -26.75
C ALA A 333 -1.27 -3.60 -25.65
N VAL A 334 -1.36 -2.33 -26.06
CA VAL A 334 -1.52 -1.19 -25.14
C VAL A 334 -2.70 -0.35 -25.58
N LEU A 335 -3.68 -0.22 -24.70
CA LEU A 335 -4.84 0.65 -24.82
C LEU A 335 -4.57 1.92 -24.01
N GLU A 336 -4.09 2.97 -24.70
CA GLU A 336 -3.71 4.23 -24.07
C GLU A 336 -4.94 5.08 -23.73
N LEU A 337 -5.19 5.26 -22.45
CA LEU A 337 -6.26 6.14 -21.95
C LEU A 337 -5.84 7.59 -22.12
N PRO A 338 -6.74 8.46 -22.62
CA PRO A 338 -6.50 9.90 -22.66
C PRO A 338 -6.22 10.48 -21.26
N PRO A 339 -5.42 11.54 -21.16
CA PRO A 339 -5.18 12.22 -19.90
C PRO A 339 -6.48 12.81 -19.34
N LEU A 340 -6.65 12.72 -18.01
CA LEU A 340 -7.80 13.26 -17.29
C LEU A 340 -7.46 14.60 -16.65
N ASP A 341 -8.39 15.55 -16.75
CA ASP A 341 -8.37 16.79 -15.96
C ASP A 341 -9.13 16.55 -14.65
N PHE A 342 -8.39 16.31 -13.57
CA PHE A 342 -8.96 16.10 -12.23
C PHE A 342 -9.61 17.35 -11.63
N SER A 343 -9.44 18.55 -12.23
CA SER A 343 -10.12 19.75 -11.80
C SER A 343 -11.57 19.84 -12.35
N ASP A 344 -11.89 19.06 -13.38
CA ASP A 344 -13.23 18.97 -13.94
C ASP A 344 -14.16 18.17 -13.01
N PRO A 345 -15.26 18.71 -12.49
CA PRO A 345 -16.21 17.97 -11.66
C PRO A 345 -16.75 16.67 -12.28
N ALA A 346 -16.75 16.58 -13.62
CA ALA A 346 -17.22 15.42 -14.36
C ALA A 346 -16.13 14.39 -14.68
N TYR A 347 -14.90 14.54 -14.15
CA TYR A 347 -13.77 13.71 -14.52
C TYR A 347 -14.01 12.20 -14.37
N LYS A 348 -14.70 11.75 -13.31
CA LYS A 348 -15.02 10.33 -13.11
C LYS A 348 -15.93 9.77 -14.20
N LYS A 349 -16.94 10.54 -14.62
CA LYS A 349 -17.84 10.15 -15.72
C LYS A 349 -17.06 10.07 -17.04
N LYS A 350 -16.21 11.08 -17.32
CA LYS A 350 -15.36 11.08 -18.52
C LYS A 350 -14.39 9.90 -18.53
N ALA A 351 -13.77 9.59 -17.38
CA ALA A 351 -12.89 8.42 -17.25
C ALA A 351 -13.60 7.12 -17.61
N LEU A 352 -14.85 6.94 -17.12
CA LEU A 352 -15.66 5.77 -17.42
C LEU A 352 -15.99 5.68 -18.91
N GLU A 353 -16.45 6.76 -19.52
CA GLU A 353 -16.79 6.82 -20.94
C GLU A 353 -15.58 6.52 -21.83
N GLN A 354 -14.43 7.12 -21.53
CA GLN A 354 -13.16 6.87 -22.23
C GLN A 354 -12.70 5.43 -22.11
N PHE A 355 -12.74 4.87 -20.91
CA PHE A 355 -12.34 3.49 -20.66
C PHE A 355 -13.21 2.50 -21.45
N GLN A 356 -14.53 2.65 -21.38
CA GLN A 356 -15.47 1.79 -22.09
C GLN A 356 -15.34 1.94 -23.61
N GLY A 357 -15.20 3.18 -24.10
CA GLY A 357 -15.04 3.47 -25.54
C GLY A 357 -13.78 2.78 -26.10
N LEU A 358 -12.65 2.98 -25.42
CA LEU A 358 -11.37 2.42 -25.83
C LEU A 358 -11.37 0.88 -25.87
N LEU A 359 -11.95 0.23 -24.88
CA LEU A 359 -12.02 -1.23 -24.83
C LEU A 359 -12.97 -1.77 -25.92
N ARG A 360 -14.12 -1.14 -26.16
CA ARG A 360 -15.04 -1.52 -27.24
C ARG A 360 -14.41 -1.34 -28.63
N GLU A 361 -13.65 -0.27 -28.83
CA GLU A 361 -12.90 -0.03 -30.07
C GLU A 361 -11.88 -1.14 -30.32
N ALA A 362 -11.06 -1.47 -29.33
CA ALA A 362 -10.08 -2.54 -29.39
C ALA A 362 -10.71 -3.91 -29.75
N ILE A 363 -11.85 -4.22 -29.18
CA ILE A 363 -12.62 -5.42 -29.51
C ILE A 363 -13.14 -5.37 -30.96
N SER A 364 -13.66 -4.23 -31.41
CA SER A 364 -14.21 -4.10 -32.78
C SER A 364 -13.15 -4.23 -33.86
N THR A 365 -11.87 -3.95 -33.55
CA THR A 365 -10.74 -4.13 -34.46
C THR A 365 -10.19 -5.56 -34.48
N GLY A 366 -10.77 -6.48 -33.68
CA GLY A 366 -10.32 -7.88 -33.61
C GLY A 366 -9.01 -8.07 -32.84
N LEU A 367 -8.68 -7.17 -31.90
CA LEU A 367 -7.42 -7.23 -31.14
C LEU A 367 -7.24 -8.56 -30.39
N PHE A 368 -8.30 -9.15 -29.93
CA PHE A 368 -8.27 -10.39 -29.14
C PHE A 368 -8.62 -11.65 -29.92
N ASP A 369 -8.83 -11.55 -31.24
CA ASP A 369 -9.21 -12.69 -32.09
C ASP A 369 -8.03 -13.63 -32.42
#